data_a3dd5f7a7441013cf27893f8b890b938
#
_entry.id   a3dd5f7a7441013cf27893f8b890b938
#
_cell.length_a   1.000
_cell.length_b   1.000
_cell.length_c   1.000
_cell.angle_alpha   90.00
_cell.angle_beta   90.00
_cell.angle_gamma   90.00
#
_symmetry.space_group_name_H-M   'P 1'
#
loop_
_entity.id
_entity.type
_entity.pdbx_description
1 polymer ?
#
loop_
_entity_poly.entity_id
_entity_poly.type
_entity_poly.pdbx_seq_one_letter_code
_entity_poly.pdbx_strand_id
1 'polypeptide(L)'
;RDFCLSRGLGDVYKRQPPLMRKRVMAIDPGFRTGCKIVCLDAQGNLLAHDVIFPTPPANDFYGSAQTLCYMVDRYQIDVIAIGNGHGSRETERFVSDVELPRKVDVVVVSEQGASIYSASEVAVEEFPNEDVTVRGAVSIGRRLIDPMAELVKIDPCSIGVGQYQHDVNQTKLKEALDFTVSSCVNSVGVNLNTASRQLLSYVSGIGPTLAGYIVDYRTEHGPYTNRNQLLEVPRMGAKTYQQCAGFLRIPRGENVLDNTGVHPERYELVEQMASDLGVDVEKLATDRATLHRVELDRYATRAVGLPTLTDIILELEKPGRDPRAKIEDVVVHDDSVRTIADLHLGMTLSGKVNNITGFGVFVDIGIKENGLIHISQLSDKFITSATDVVRIGQIVNVKVLDIDIPRGRIALTMKGVPQ
;
A
#
# COMPACT_ATOMS: atom_id res chain seq x y z
N ARG A 1 14.25 -18.74 -9.09
CA ARG A 1 14.46 -17.32 -9.48
C ARG A 1 13.13 -16.60 -9.64
N ASP A 2 12.16 -17.19 -10.35
CA ASP A 2 10.80 -16.59 -10.55
C ASP A 2 10.08 -16.32 -9.22
N PHE A 3 10.28 -17.19 -8.23
CA PHE A 3 9.69 -17.06 -6.90
C PHE A 3 10.25 -15.87 -6.08
N CYS A 4 11.51 -15.49 -6.32
CA CYS A 4 12.11 -14.31 -5.66
C CYS A 4 11.56 -13.01 -6.25
N LEU A 5 11.32 -12.94 -7.56
CA LEU A 5 10.75 -11.77 -8.23
C LEU A 5 9.30 -11.53 -7.79
N SER A 6 8.50 -12.61 -7.69
CA SER A 6 7.12 -12.51 -7.22
C SER A 6 7.00 -12.09 -5.76
N ARG A 7 7.97 -12.45 -4.90
CA ARG A 7 8.01 -11.96 -3.51
C ARG A 7 8.19 -10.45 -3.41
N GLY A 8 9.09 -9.86 -4.23
CA GLY A 8 9.29 -8.41 -4.29
C GLY A 8 8.00 -7.66 -4.62
N LEU A 9 7.24 -8.15 -5.60
CA LEU A 9 5.94 -7.58 -5.96
C LEU A 9 4.93 -7.70 -4.81
N GLY A 10 4.86 -8.88 -4.15
CA GLY A 10 3.98 -9.08 -2.99
C GLY A 10 4.23 -8.08 -1.88
N ASP A 11 5.48 -7.72 -1.63
CA ASP A 11 5.84 -6.70 -0.65
C ASP A 11 5.37 -5.30 -1.06
N VAL A 12 5.45 -4.95 -2.34
CA VAL A 12 4.93 -3.67 -2.86
C VAL A 12 3.43 -3.54 -2.60
N TYR A 13 2.65 -4.59 -2.84
CA TYR A 13 1.20 -4.57 -2.64
C TYR A 13 0.75 -4.65 -1.17
N LYS A 14 1.47 -5.40 -0.33
CA LYS A 14 1.06 -5.68 1.06
C LYS A 14 1.53 -4.66 2.08
N ARG A 15 2.62 -3.94 1.81
CA ARG A 15 3.29 -3.12 2.83
C ARG A 15 2.95 -1.65 2.82
N GLN A 16 2.31 -1.15 1.78
CA GLN A 16 1.92 0.24 1.73
C GLN A 16 0.49 0.40 2.27
N PRO A 17 0.33 0.97 3.47
CA PRO A 17 -0.99 1.23 4.03
C PRO A 17 -1.72 2.30 3.22
N PRO A 18 -3.04 2.20 3.08
CA PRO A 18 -3.81 3.26 2.46
C PRO A 18 -3.93 4.46 3.39
N LEU A 19 -3.80 5.65 2.82
CA LEU A 19 -4.00 6.91 3.52
C LEU A 19 -5.50 7.31 3.56
N MET A 20 -6.36 6.40 3.93
CA MET A 20 -7.80 6.57 3.85
C MET A 20 -8.28 7.92 4.41
N ARG A 21 -9.20 8.59 3.69
CA ARG A 21 -9.92 9.82 4.08
C ARG A 21 -9.12 11.12 4.14
N LYS A 22 -7.94 11.18 3.56
CA LYS A 22 -7.19 12.43 3.41
C LYS A 22 -7.27 12.96 1.98
N ARG A 23 -7.26 14.30 1.84
CA ARG A 23 -7.14 14.95 0.55
C ARG A 23 -5.67 15.05 0.19
N VAL A 24 -5.32 14.64 -1.00
CA VAL A 24 -3.95 14.49 -1.44
C VAL A 24 -3.65 15.46 -2.58
N MET A 25 -2.56 16.22 -2.46
CA MET A 25 -1.94 16.86 -3.61
C MET A 25 -0.83 15.95 -4.10
N ALA A 26 -0.82 15.60 -5.38
CA ALA A 26 0.31 14.90 -5.96
C ALA A 26 1.11 15.83 -6.87
N ILE A 27 2.43 15.69 -6.79
CA ILE A 27 3.38 16.43 -7.62
C ILE A 27 4.20 15.41 -8.40
N ASP A 28 4.09 15.47 -9.72
CA ASP A 28 4.94 14.73 -10.66
C ASP A 28 6.09 15.65 -11.08
N PRO A 29 7.33 15.41 -10.59
CA PRO A 29 8.47 16.29 -10.83
C PRO A 29 8.86 16.35 -12.31
N GLY A 30 9.26 17.54 -12.78
CA GLY A 30 9.76 17.71 -14.14
C GLY A 30 10.50 19.01 -14.33
N PHE A 31 11.74 18.95 -14.86
CA PHE A 31 12.57 20.14 -15.06
C PHE A 31 12.11 21.00 -16.24
N ARG A 32 12.00 20.42 -17.44
CA ARG A 32 11.68 21.18 -18.65
C ARG A 32 10.20 21.47 -18.82
N THR A 33 9.37 20.51 -18.50
CA THR A 33 7.91 20.60 -18.68
C THR A 33 7.19 21.11 -17.43
N GLY A 34 7.94 21.47 -16.38
CA GLY A 34 7.41 21.85 -15.09
C GLY A 34 6.93 20.65 -14.24
N CYS A 35 6.74 20.88 -12.95
CA CYS A 35 6.14 19.92 -12.04
C CYS A 35 4.61 19.98 -12.19
N LYS A 36 3.98 18.85 -12.49
CA LYS A 36 2.52 18.75 -12.58
C LYS A 36 1.95 18.55 -11.19
N ILE A 37 1.00 19.40 -10.83
CA ILE A 37 0.28 19.31 -9.56
C ILE A 37 -1.13 18.88 -9.83
N VAL A 38 -1.63 17.92 -9.05
CA VAL A 38 -3.04 17.54 -9.04
C VAL A 38 -3.55 17.53 -7.60
N CYS A 39 -4.77 18.00 -7.38
CA CYS A 39 -5.48 17.90 -6.11
C CYS A 39 -6.53 16.81 -6.21
N LEU A 40 -6.53 15.88 -5.26
CA LEU A 40 -7.46 14.76 -5.19
C LEU A 40 -8.28 14.84 -3.91
N ASP A 41 -9.55 14.46 -4.00
CA ASP A 41 -10.37 14.23 -2.82
C ASP A 41 -9.98 12.91 -2.11
N ALA A 42 -10.65 12.62 -0.99
CA ALA A 42 -10.40 11.41 -0.20
C ALA A 42 -10.78 10.10 -0.92
N GLN A 43 -11.47 10.17 -2.04
CA GLN A 43 -11.83 9.06 -2.91
C GLN A 43 -10.88 8.92 -4.12
N GLY A 44 -9.95 9.87 -4.29
CA GLY A 44 -9.03 9.91 -5.42
C GLY A 44 -9.63 10.53 -6.69
N ASN A 45 -10.74 11.27 -6.57
CA ASN A 45 -11.27 12.04 -7.70
C ASN A 45 -10.46 13.32 -7.90
N LEU A 46 -10.21 13.68 -9.15
CA LEU A 46 -9.49 14.88 -9.52
C LEU A 46 -10.37 16.12 -9.24
N LEU A 47 -9.87 17.03 -8.41
CA LEU A 47 -10.51 18.30 -8.08
C LEU A 47 -9.96 19.46 -8.92
N ALA A 48 -8.65 19.48 -9.15
CA ALA A 48 -7.96 20.49 -9.93
C ALA A 48 -6.55 20.02 -10.29
N HIS A 49 -5.97 20.65 -11.29
CA HIS A 49 -4.56 20.48 -11.65
C HIS A 49 -3.94 21.81 -12.08
N ASP A 50 -2.60 21.88 -12.01
CA ASP A 50 -1.81 23.03 -12.47
C ASP A 50 -0.37 22.57 -12.76
N VAL A 51 0.44 23.47 -13.28
CA VAL A 51 1.86 23.24 -13.56
C VAL A 51 2.69 24.33 -12.91
N ILE A 52 3.70 23.96 -12.15
CA ILE A 52 4.64 24.89 -11.52
C ILE A 52 6.06 24.66 -12.02
N PHE A 53 6.89 25.69 -11.95
CA PHE A 53 8.26 25.67 -12.45
C PHE A 53 9.27 26.12 -11.38
N PRO A 54 9.34 25.45 -10.22
CA PRO A 54 10.19 25.89 -9.10
C PRO A 54 11.68 25.70 -9.34
N THR A 55 12.06 24.88 -10.33
CA THR A 55 13.42 24.43 -10.59
C THR A 55 13.96 24.99 -11.93
N PRO A 56 15.29 24.98 -12.15
CA PRO A 56 15.85 25.34 -13.44
C PRO A 56 15.28 24.51 -14.59
N PRO A 57 15.15 25.06 -15.82
CA PRO A 57 15.68 26.37 -16.24
C PRO A 57 14.78 27.57 -15.89
N ALA A 58 13.49 27.38 -15.61
CA ALA A 58 12.57 28.48 -15.37
C ALA A 58 12.79 29.16 -14.01
N ASN A 59 13.05 28.36 -12.98
CA ASN A 59 13.40 28.80 -11.62
C ASN A 59 12.43 29.85 -11.02
N ASP A 60 11.13 29.69 -11.29
CA ASP A 60 10.06 30.54 -10.75
C ASP A 60 9.63 30.04 -9.37
N PHE A 61 10.43 30.36 -8.36
CA PHE A 61 10.14 29.98 -6.98
C PHE A 61 8.87 30.67 -6.46
N TYR A 62 8.74 31.98 -6.64
CA TYR A 62 7.64 32.75 -6.04
C TYR A 62 6.29 32.43 -6.66
N GLY A 63 6.16 32.38 -7.98
CA GLY A 63 4.92 32.02 -8.65
C GLY A 63 4.51 30.58 -8.33
N SER A 64 5.48 29.66 -8.29
CA SER A 64 5.27 28.27 -7.89
C SER A 64 4.80 28.15 -6.43
N ALA A 65 5.39 28.89 -5.51
CA ALA A 65 4.99 28.91 -4.09
C ALA A 65 3.57 29.48 -3.90
N GLN A 66 3.24 30.55 -4.62
CA GLN A 66 1.90 31.14 -4.59
C GLN A 66 0.83 30.14 -5.07
N THR A 67 1.08 29.46 -6.19
CA THR A 67 0.18 28.44 -6.72
C THR A 67 0.02 27.28 -5.74
N LEU A 68 1.14 26.78 -5.18
CA LEU A 68 1.13 25.69 -4.19
C LEU A 68 0.28 26.06 -2.96
N CYS A 69 0.54 27.24 -2.36
CA CYS A 69 -0.21 27.71 -1.19
C CYS A 69 -1.70 27.90 -1.48
N TYR A 70 -2.03 28.50 -2.63
CA TYR A 70 -3.42 28.65 -3.05
C TYR A 70 -4.14 27.31 -3.16
N MET A 71 -3.54 26.34 -3.84
CA MET A 71 -4.17 25.02 -4.03
C MET A 71 -4.26 24.23 -2.72
N VAL A 72 -3.26 24.31 -1.84
CA VAL A 72 -3.29 23.67 -0.52
C VAL A 72 -4.45 24.22 0.32
N ASP A 73 -4.63 25.53 0.36
CA ASP A 73 -5.71 26.15 1.12
C ASP A 73 -7.08 25.92 0.46
N ARG A 74 -7.19 26.19 -0.83
CA ARG A 74 -8.46 26.09 -1.58
C ARG A 74 -9.06 24.70 -1.53
N TYR A 75 -8.25 23.64 -1.69
CA TYR A 75 -8.71 22.25 -1.72
C TYR A 75 -8.52 21.53 -0.39
N GLN A 76 -8.08 22.25 0.66
CA GLN A 76 -7.93 21.73 2.02
C GLN A 76 -7.08 20.46 2.05
N ILE A 77 -5.89 20.52 1.42
CA ILE A 77 -4.97 19.40 1.27
C ILE A 77 -4.39 18.99 2.63
N ASP A 78 -4.39 17.70 2.91
CA ASP A 78 -3.85 17.11 4.14
C ASP A 78 -2.44 16.54 3.94
N VAL A 79 -2.11 16.09 2.72
CA VAL A 79 -0.83 15.45 2.41
C VAL A 79 -0.38 15.81 1.00
N ILE A 80 0.92 16.04 0.82
CA ILE A 80 1.56 16.21 -0.47
C ILE A 80 2.33 14.93 -0.81
N ALA A 81 2.01 14.30 -1.93
CA ALA A 81 2.72 13.14 -2.50
C ALA A 81 3.66 13.64 -3.60
N ILE A 82 4.95 13.36 -3.50
CA ILE A 82 5.95 13.71 -4.53
C ILE A 82 6.44 12.43 -5.20
N GLY A 83 6.36 12.35 -6.53
CA GLY A 83 6.94 11.24 -7.29
C GLY A 83 8.45 11.13 -7.08
N ASN A 84 8.98 9.91 -6.95
CA ASN A 84 10.39 9.67 -6.69
C ASN A 84 11.28 9.67 -7.95
N GLY A 85 10.80 10.23 -9.03
CA GLY A 85 11.52 10.32 -10.29
C GLY A 85 12.53 11.44 -10.36
N HIS A 86 12.83 11.81 -11.61
CA HIS A 86 13.85 12.82 -11.88
C HIS A 86 13.39 14.22 -11.44
N GLY A 87 14.12 14.85 -10.53
CA GLY A 87 13.74 16.15 -9.94
C GLY A 87 13.00 16.06 -8.61
N SER A 88 12.80 14.84 -8.08
CA SER A 88 12.11 14.62 -6.82
C SER A 88 12.72 15.39 -5.64
N ARG A 89 14.04 15.35 -5.50
CA ARG A 89 14.75 16.03 -4.40
C ARG A 89 14.65 17.54 -4.46
N GLU A 90 14.75 18.10 -5.65
CA GLU A 90 14.62 19.55 -5.87
C GLU A 90 13.19 20.00 -5.57
N THR A 91 12.20 19.18 -5.96
CA THR A 91 10.78 19.43 -5.66
C THR A 91 10.49 19.31 -4.17
N GLU A 92 11.07 18.32 -3.49
CA GLU A 92 10.94 18.14 -2.04
C GLU A 92 11.53 19.33 -1.28
N ARG A 93 12.74 19.79 -1.67
CA ARG A 93 13.33 21.01 -1.11
C ARG A 93 12.46 22.23 -1.34
N PHE A 94 11.96 22.42 -2.56
CA PHE A 94 11.06 23.52 -2.87
C PHE A 94 9.85 23.51 -1.94
N VAL A 95 9.18 22.37 -1.78
CA VAL A 95 7.99 22.24 -0.91
C VAL A 95 8.36 22.49 0.55
N SER A 96 9.52 22.05 1.03
CA SER A 96 9.98 22.30 2.40
C SER A 96 10.36 23.76 2.67
N ASP A 97 10.83 24.49 1.65
CA ASP A 97 11.20 25.90 1.75
C ASP A 97 9.99 26.84 1.68
N VAL A 98 8.82 26.35 1.28
CA VAL A 98 7.57 27.13 1.21
C VAL A 98 6.84 27.08 2.54
N GLU A 99 6.50 28.26 3.08
CA GLU A 99 5.61 28.37 4.25
C GLU A 99 4.16 28.10 3.83
N LEU A 100 3.71 26.85 4.07
CA LEU A 100 2.36 26.41 3.70
C LEU A 100 1.31 27.01 4.65
N PRO A 101 0.09 27.32 4.16
CA PRO A 101 -0.97 27.96 4.95
C PRO A 101 -1.54 27.07 6.07
N ARG A 102 -1.21 25.79 6.05
CA ARG A 102 -1.60 24.79 7.06
C ARG A 102 -0.54 23.71 7.18
N LYS A 103 -0.60 22.96 8.28
CA LYS A 103 0.28 21.78 8.43
C LYS A 103 -0.11 20.70 7.42
N VAL A 104 0.81 20.32 6.57
CA VAL A 104 0.66 19.28 5.53
C VAL A 104 1.84 18.32 5.63
N ASP A 105 1.55 17.02 5.65
CA ASP A 105 2.59 16.01 5.62
C ASP A 105 3.12 15.87 4.18
N VAL A 106 4.43 15.68 4.01
CA VAL A 106 5.05 15.48 2.69
C VAL A 106 5.59 14.06 2.61
N VAL A 107 5.23 13.32 1.56
CA VAL A 107 5.59 11.91 1.38
C VAL A 107 6.10 11.68 -0.03
N VAL A 108 7.26 11.04 -0.16
CA VAL A 108 7.79 10.61 -1.46
C VAL A 108 7.17 9.26 -1.84
N VAL A 109 6.62 9.19 -3.05
CA VAL A 109 5.87 8.04 -3.56
C VAL A 109 6.55 7.48 -4.80
N SER A 110 6.63 6.16 -4.92
CA SER A 110 7.14 5.51 -6.14
C SER A 110 6.26 5.81 -7.35
N GLU A 111 6.87 6.31 -8.42
CA GLU A 111 6.20 6.59 -9.69
C GLU A 111 6.34 5.45 -10.72
N GLN A 112 6.96 4.31 -10.35
CA GLN A 112 7.15 3.19 -11.27
C GLN A 112 5.84 2.78 -11.93
N GLY A 113 5.84 2.71 -13.28
CA GLY A 113 4.65 2.37 -14.06
C GLY A 113 3.58 3.47 -14.15
N ALA A 114 3.74 4.65 -13.54
CA ALA A 114 2.76 5.75 -13.66
C ALA A 114 2.62 6.23 -15.11
N SER A 115 3.71 6.28 -15.87
CA SER A 115 3.72 6.60 -17.29
C SER A 115 2.99 5.54 -18.15
N ILE A 116 3.07 4.27 -17.76
CA ILE A 116 2.36 3.16 -18.44
C ILE A 116 0.87 3.27 -18.17
N TYR A 117 0.47 3.48 -16.92
CA TYR A 117 -0.92 3.74 -16.58
C TYR A 117 -1.47 4.94 -17.36
N SER A 118 -0.76 6.08 -17.37
CA SER A 118 -1.24 7.32 -17.97
C SER A 118 -1.57 7.20 -19.47
N ALA A 119 -0.90 6.29 -20.18
CA ALA A 119 -1.13 5.98 -21.60
C ALA A 119 -2.11 4.81 -21.81
N SER A 120 -2.59 4.14 -20.77
CA SER A 120 -3.47 2.97 -20.87
C SER A 120 -4.92 3.37 -21.22
N GLU A 121 -5.66 2.41 -21.79
CA GLU A 121 -7.11 2.56 -22.03
C GLU A 121 -7.87 2.86 -20.72
N VAL A 122 -7.49 2.24 -19.62
CA VAL A 122 -8.09 2.47 -18.30
C VAL A 122 -7.96 3.94 -17.88
N ALA A 123 -6.78 4.54 -18.06
CA ALA A 123 -6.57 5.94 -17.71
C ALA A 123 -7.33 6.90 -18.64
N VAL A 124 -7.48 6.53 -19.94
CA VAL A 124 -8.29 7.28 -20.89
C VAL A 124 -9.77 7.22 -20.51
N GLU A 125 -10.28 6.06 -20.13
CA GLU A 125 -11.67 5.91 -19.67
C GLU A 125 -11.94 6.70 -18.37
N GLU A 126 -11.00 6.66 -17.41
CA GLU A 126 -11.14 7.37 -16.12
C GLU A 126 -11.04 8.90 -16.29
N PHE A 127 -10.19 9.38 -17.21
CA PHE A 127 -9.90 10.80 -17.42
C PHE A 127 -9.84 11.14 -18.91
N PRO A 128 -10.98 11.10 -19.64
CA PRO A 128 -10.99 11.26 -21.10
C PRO A 128 -10.56 12.66 -21.57
N ASN A 129 -10.75 13.67 -20.72
CA ASN A 129 -10.45 15.07 -21.04
C ASN A 129 -9.08 15.54 -20.55
N GLU A 130 -8.34 14.69 -19.81
CA GLU A 130 -7.05 15.03 -19.23
C GLU A 130 -5.90 14.52 -20.09
N ASP A 131 -4.79 15.24 -20.09
CA ASP A 131 -3.59 14.79 -20.80
C ASP A 131 -2.84 13.67 -20.03
N VAL A 132 -1.90 13.04 -20.71
CA VAL A 132 -1.10 11.93 -20.18
C VAL A 132 -0.30 12.33 -18.93
N THR A 133 0.12 13.60 -18.80
CA THR A 133 0.92 14.05 -17.67
C THR A 133 0.06 14.25 -16.41
N VAL A 134 -1.16 14.77 -16.58
CA VAL A 134 -2.14 14.88 -15.48
C VAL A 134 -2.55 13.49 -14.99
N ARG A 135 -2.84 12.55 -15.91
CA ARG A 135 -3.15 11.14 -15.55
C ARG A 135 -2.00 10.50 -14.74
N GLY A 136 -0.74 10.76 -15.14
CA GLY A 136 0.44 10.30 -14.40
C GLY A 136 0.49 10.83 -12.98
N ALA A 137 0.31 12.13 -12.80
CA ALA A 137 0.28 12.77 -11.49
C ALA A 137 -0.89 12.26 -10.61
N VAL A 138 -2.07 12.04 -11.20
CA VAL A 138 -3.22 11.41 -10.50
C VAL A 138 -2.85 10.02 -9.98
N SER A 139 -2.17 9.21 -10.80
CA SER A 139 -1.73 7.87 -10.37
C SER A 139 -0.79 7.95 -9.17
N ILE A 140 0.16 8.88 -9.15
CA ILE A 140 1.07 9.10 -8.01
C ILE A 140 0.27 9.40 -6.73
N GLY A 141 -0.71 10.31 -6.80
CA GLY A 141 -1.55 10.64 -5.64
C GLY A 141 -2.43 9.49 -5.16
N ARG A 142 -3.04 8.76 -6.09
CA ARG A 142 -3.90 7.60 -5.77
C ARG A 142 -3.13 6.44 -5.14
N ARG A 143 -1.85 6.26 -5.47
CA ARG A 143 -0.97 5.29 -4.79
C ARG A 143 -0.79 5.58 -3.32
N LEU A 144 -0.84 6.85 -2.91
CA LEU A 144 -0.82 7.20 -1.50
C LEU A 144 -2.19 6.94 -0.84
N ILE A 145 -3.28 7.17 -1.56
CA ILE A 145 -4.65 6.94 -1.06
C ILE A 145 -4.92 5.44 -0.89
N ASP A 146 -4.72 4.64 -1.94
CA ASP A 146 -4.77 3.17 -1.92
C ASP A 146 -3.80 2.58 -2.96
N PRO A 147 -2.59 2.18 -2.52
CA PRO A 147 -1.56 1.64 -3.40
C PRO A 147 -2.02 0.42 -4.19
N MET A 148 -2.73 -0.50 -3.54
CA MET A 148 -3.17 -1.74 -4.17
C MET A 148 -4.22 -1.46 -5.25
N ALA A 149 -5.21 -0.63 -4.96
CA ALA A 149 -6.28 -0.28 -5.91
C ALA A 149 -5.73 0.41 -7.17
N GLU A 150 -4.65 1.16 -7.04
CA GLU A 150 -4.03 1.84 -8.18
C GLU A 150 -3.05 0.94 -8.94
N LEU A 151 -2.19 0.19 -8.23
CA LEU A 151 -1.16 -0.62 -8.85
C LEU A 151 -1.73 -1.80 -9.66
N VAL A 152 -2.88 -2.35 -9.30
CA VAL A 152 -3.54 -3.43 -10.06
C VAL A 152 -4.02 -2.99 -11.46
N LYS A 153 -4.07 -1.69 -11.74
CA LYS A 153 -4.38 -1.15 -13.08
C LYS A 153 -3.20 -1.24 -14.05
N ILE A 154 -2.01 -1.55 -13.55
CA ILE A 154 -0.77 -1.64 -14.31
C ILE A 154 -0.41 -3.11 -14.47
N ASP A 155 -0.01 -3.53 -15.68
CA ASP A 155 0.52 -4.88 -15.87
C ASP A 155 1.70 -5.11 -14.90
N PRO A 156 1.66 -6.14 -14.06
CA PRO A 156 2.71 -6.42 -13.09
C PRO A 156 4.10 -6.59 -13.73
N CYS A 157 4.18 -7.05 -14.99
CA CYS A 157 5.44 -7.15 -15.73
C CYS A 157 6.06 -5.77 -16.03
N SER A 158 5.27 -4.72 -16.02
CA SER A 158 5.70 -3.34 -16.28
C SER A 158 6.21 -2.64 -15.02
N ILE A 159 6.02 -3.23 -13.86
CA ILE A 159 6.59 -2.76 -12.59
C ILE A 159 7.95 -3.42 -12.42
N GLY A 160 8.98 -2.65 -12.03
CA GLY A 160 10.32 -3.19 -11.78
C GLY A 160 10.32 -4.12 -10.56
N VAL A 161 10.32 -5.43 -10.81
CA VAL A 161 10.25 -6.46 -9.76
C VAL A 161 11.61 -7.12 -9.50
N GLY A 162 12.60 -6.90 -10.36
CA GLY A 162 13.94 -7.39 -10.18
C GLY A 162 14.88 -7.08 -11.35
N GLN A 163 16.18 -7.00 -11.05
CA GLN A 163 17.22 -6.65 -12.02
C GLN A 163 17.25 -7.60 -13.24
N TYR A 164 16.93 -8.87 -13.04
CA TYR A 164 16.99 -9.92 -14.06
C TYR A 164 15.61 -10.35 -14.57
N GLN A 165 14.59 -9.51 -14.43
CA GLN A 165 13.24 -9.89 -14.87
C GLN A 165 13.12 -10.17 -16.37
N HIS A 166 13.99 -9.59 -17.19
CA HIS A 166 14.01 -9.80 -18.64
C HIS A 166 14.78 -11.08 -19.06
N ASP A 167 15.55 -11.66 -18.15
CA ASP A 167 16.37 -12.86 -18.42
C ASP A 167 15.63 -14.18 -18.09
N VAL A 168 14.43 -14.10 -17.55
CA VAL A 168 13.61 -15.27 -17.21
C VAL A 168 12.50 -15.49 -18.25
N ASN A 169 11.88 -16.68 -18.22
CA ASN A 169 10.73 -16.97 -19.09
C ASN A 169 9.57 -16.03 -18.78
N GLN A 170 9.17 -15.19 -19.75
CA GLN A 170 8.20 -14.13 -19.56
C GLN A 170 6.78 -14.66 -19.25
N THR A 171 6.38 -15.80 -19.83
CA THR A 171 5.08 -16.43 -19.56
C THR A 171 5.00 -16.88 -18.11
N LYS A 172 6.02 -17.60 -17.62
CA LYS A 172 6.08 -18.04 -16.22
C LYS A 172 6.20 -16.88 -15.25
N LEU A 173 6.95 -15.83 -15.64
CA LEU A 173 7.04 -14.61 -14.83
C LEU A 173 5.66 -13.98 -14.67
N LYS A 174 4.94 -13.80 -15.77
CA LYS A 174 3.58 -13.23 -15.75
C LYS A 174 2.64 -14.04 -14.88
N GLU A 175 2.58 -15.35 -15.07
CA GLU A 175 1.74 -16.25 -14.24
C GLU A 175 2.08 -16.14 -12.74
N ALA A 176 3.37 -16.09 -12.38
CA ALA A 176 3.81 -15.94 -11.00
C ALA A 176 3.47 -14.56 -10.41
N LEU A 177 3.55 -13.50 -11.21
CA LEU A 177 3.19 -12.15 -10.82
C LEU A 177 1.68 -12.00 -10.65
N ASP A 178 0.87 -12.48 -11.59
CA ASP A 178 -0.59 -12.48 -11.52
C ASP A 178 -1.09 -13.27 -10.31
N PHE A 179 -0.50 -14.45 -10.04
CA PHE A 179 -0.79 -15.22 -8.84
C PHE A 179 -0.46 -14.44 -7.55
N THR A 180 0.68 -13.75 -7.54
CA THR A 180 1.10 -12.95 -6.38
C THR A 180 0.16 -11.79 -6.12
N VAL A 181 -0.24 -11.05 -7.17
CA VAL A 181 -1.22 -9.96 -7.07
C VAL A 181 -2.55 -10.49 -6.53
N SER A 182 -3.07 -11.55 -7.14
CA SER A 182 -4.33 -12.19 -6.69
C SER A 182 -4.25 -12.63 -5.23
N SER A 183 -3.14 -13.27 -4.81
CA SER A 183 -2.92 -13.67 -3.43
C SER A 183 -2.90 -12.47 -2.47
N CYS A 184 -2.28 -11.36 -2.87
CA CYS A 184 -2.25 -10.13 -2.07
C CYS A 184 -3.65 -9.52 -1.93
N VAL A 185 -4.37 -9.37 -3.05
CA VAL A 185 -5.73 -8.83 -3.08
C VAL A 185 -6.67 -9.63 -2.17
N ASN A 186 -6.64 -10.95 -2.30
CA ASN A 186 -7.49 -11.84 -1.49
C ASN A 186 -7.10 -11.81 0.01
N SER A 187 -5.81 -11.69 0.34
CA SER A 187 -5.37 -11.62 1.75
C SER A 187 -5.75 -10.31 2.44
N VAL A 188 -5.81 -9.21 1.71
CA VAL A 188 -6.23 -7.90 2.22
C VAL A 188 -7.76 -7.81 2.29
N GLY A 189 -8.44 -8.38 1.31
CA GLY A 189 -9.87 -8.19 1.09
C GLY A 189 -10.17 -6.90 0.34
N VAL A 190 -11.31 -6.86 -0.32
CA VAL A 190 -11.69 -5.81 -1.25
C VAL A 190 -13.01 -5.17 -0.85
N ASN A 191 -13.04 -3.85 -0.73
CA ASN A 191 -14.29 -3.12 -0.48
C ASN A 191 -15.16 -3.13 -1.74
N LEU A 192 -16.30 -3.82 -1.66
CA LEU A 192 -17.23 -4.04 -2.77
C LEU A 192 -17.80 -2.73 -3.34
N ASN A 193 -17.94 -1.72 -2.49
CA ASN A 193 -18.55 -0.44 -2.85
C ASN A 193 -17.58 0.57 -3.48
N THR A 194 -16.26 0.37 -3.32
CA THR A 194 -15.26 1.32 -3.82
C THR A 194 -14.30 0.72 -4.85
N ALA A 195 -14.23 -0.61 -4.94
CA ALA A 195 -13.30 -1.30 -5.81
C ALA A 195 -13.56 -1.01 -7.30
N SER A 196 -12.48 -0.87 -8.06
CA SER A 196 -12.52 -0.80 -9.52
C SER A 196 -12.78 -2.18 -10.14
N ARG A 197 -13.16 -2.21 -11.42
CA ARG A 197 -13.26 -3.47 -12.20
C ARG A 197 -11.95 -4.24 -12.19
N GLN A 198 -10.83 -3.53 -12.29
CA GLN A 198 -9.48 -4.10 -12.31
C GLN A 198 -9.16 -4.78 -10.97
N LEU A 199 -9.45 -4.12 -9.84
CA LEU A 199 -9.22 -4.70 -8.52
C LEU A 199 -10.10 -5.93 -8.28
N LEU A 200 -11.38 -5.85 -8.61
CA LEU A 200 -12.32 -6.97 -8.48
C LEU A 200 -11.93 -8.19 -9.32
N SER A 201 -11.31 -7.99 -10.49
CA SER A 201 -10.91 -9.10 -11.36
C SER A 201 -9.79 -9.98 -10.77
N TYR A 202 -9.07 -9.50 -9.76
CA TYR A 202 -8.07 -10.28 -9.01
C TYR A 202 -8.68 -11.05 -7.82
N VAL A 203 -9.94 -10.81 -7.49
CA VAL A 203 -10.63 -11.57 -6.44
C VAL A 203 -10.92 -12.99 -6.94
N SER A 204 -10.63 -13.99 -6.12
CA SER A 204 -10.84 -15.40 -6.46
C SER A 204 -12.28 -15.66 -6.90
N GLY A 205 -12.45 -16.27 -8.04
CA GLY A 205 -13.78 -16.55 -8.64
C GLY A 205 -14.37 -15.41 -9.46
N ILE A 206 -13.79 -14.20 -9.47
CA ILE A 206 -14.27 -13.05 -10.23
C ILE A 206 -13.34 -12.80 -11.42
N GLY A 207 -13.84 -13.05 -12.63
CA GLY A 207 -13.13 -12.66 -13.85
C GLY A 207 -13.50 -11.24 -14.30
N PRO A 208 -12.79 -10.69 -15.32
CA PRO A 208 -12.99 -9.30 -15.78
C PRO A 208 -14.44 -8.97 -16.15
N THR A 209 -15.14 -9.90 -16.81
CA THR A 209 -16.54 -9.72 -17.22
C THR A 209 -17.48 -9.60 -16.01
N LEU A 210 -17.31 -10.48 -15.03
CA LEU A 210 -18.13 -10.46 -13.81
C LEU A 210 -17.82 -9.23 -12.95
N ALA A 211 -16.54 -8.82 -12.88
CA ALA A 211 -16.14 -7.57 -12.23
C ALA A 211 -16.87 -6.36 -12.83
N GLY A 212 -17.05 -6.34 -14.17
CA GLY A 212 -17.88 -5.34 -14.84
C GLY A 212 -19.31 -5.33 -14.34
N TYR A 213 -19.98 -6.49 -14.35
CA TYR A 213 -21.37 -6.58 -13.87
C TYR A 213 -21.55 -6.19 -12.40
N ILE A 214 -20.58 -6.49 -11.54
CA ILE A 214 -20.60 -6.05 -10.12
C ILE A 214 -20.60 -4.54 -10.02
N VAL A 215 -19.75 -3.86 -10.80
CA VAL A 215 -19.67 -2.39 -10.81
C VAL A 215 -20.91 -1.78 -11.44
N ASP A 216 -21.42 -2.35 -12.53
CA ASP A 216 -22.64 -1.87 -13.22
C ASP A 216 -23.85 -2.00 -12.27
N TYR A 217 -24.02 -3.14 -11.60
CA TYR A 217 -25.08 -3.35 -10.60
C TYR A 217 -25.04 -2.26 -9.50
N ARG A 218 -23.86 -1.99 -8.94
CA ARG A 218 -23.68 -0.94 -7.94
C ARG A 218 -24.06 0.44 -8.46
N THR A 219 -23.77 0.72 -9.72
CA THR A 219 -24.08 2.01 -10.35
C THR A 219 -25.59 2.18 -10.56
N GLU A 220 -26.30 1.09 -10.90
CA GLU A 220 -27.73 1.10 -11.20
C GLU A 220 -28.60 1.03 -9.93
N HIS A 221 -28.18 0.22 -8.93
CA HIS A 221 -29.01 -0.09 -7.74
C HIS A 221 -28.52 0.61 -6.46
N GLY A 222 -27.37 1.30 -6.53
CA GLY A 222 -26.72 1.90 -5.36
C GLY A 222 -25.72 0.97 -4.68
N PRO A 223 -25.11 1.41 -3.58
CA PRO A 223 -24.11 0.63 -2.87
C PRO A 223 -24.69 -0.67 -2.28
N TYR A 224 -23.88 -1.71 -2.29
CA TYR A 224 -24.22 -2.97 -1.61
C TYR A 224 -24.35 -2.75 -0.11
N THR A 225 -25.41 -3.27 0.50
CA THR A 225 -25.66 -3.24 1.95
C THR A 225 -25.37 -4.59 2.61
N ASN A 226 -25.44 -5.68 1.84
CA ASN A 226 -25.08 -7.02 2.29
C ASN A 226 -24.50 -7.88 1.16
N ARG A 227 -23.76 -8.93 1.51
CA ARG A 227 -23.11 -9.81 0.53
C ARG A 227 -24.09 -10.61 -0.33
N ASN A 228 -25.30 -10.89 0.16
CA ASN A 228 -26.29 -11.69 -0.58
C ASN A 228 -26.76 -10.99 -1.86
N GLN A 229 -26.73 -9.65 -1.90
CA GLN A 229 -27.04 -8.89 -3.12
C GLN A 229 -26.12 -9.24 -4.31
N LEU A 230 -24.94 -9.82 -4.06
CA LEU A 230 -24.10 -10.35 -5.14
C LEU A 230 -24.79 -11.44 -5.96
N LEU A 231 -25.71 -12.21 -5.36
CA LEU A 231 -26.46 -13.24 -6.08
C LEU A 231 -27.46 -12.68 -7.10
N GLU A 232 -27.78 -11.39 -7.01
CA GLU A 232 -28.62 -10.66 -7.96
C GLU A 232 -27.82 -10.16 -9.18
N VAL A 233 -26.47 -10.15 -9.08
CA VAL A 233 -25.60 -9.72 -10.16
C VAL A 233 -25.66 -10.71 -11.33
N PRO A 234 -25.83 -10.25 -12.58
CA PRO A 234 -25.82 -11.13 -13.74
C PRO A 234 -24.56 -12.01 -13.79
N ARG A 235 -24.75 -13.31 -14.07
CA ARG A 235 -23.69 -14.34 -14.10
C ARG A 235 -23.02 -14.67 -12.76
N MET A 236 -23.48 -14.14 -11.66
CA MET A 236 -23.07 -14.58 -10.34
C MET A 236 -23.80 -15.87 -9.97
N GLY A 237 -23.16 -17.01 -10.15
CA GLY A 237 -23.70 -18.30 -9.71
C GLY A 237 -23.34 -18.61 -8.26
N ALA A 238 -24.08 -19.54 -7.63
CA ALA A 238 -23.86 -19.95 -6.25
C ALA A 238 -22.40 -20.39 -5.99
N LYS A 239 -21.78 -21.14 -6.91
CA LYS A 239 -20.39 -21.59 -6.80
C LYS A 239 -19.40 -20.42 -6.83
N THR A 240 -19.62 -19.43 -7.70
CA THR A 240 -18.78 -18.22 -7.77
C THR A 240 -18.92 -17.37 -6.51
N TYR A 241 -20.17 -17.22 -6.02
CA TYR A 241 -20.43 -16.53 -4.76
C TYR A 241 -19.67 -17.18 -3.60
N GLN A 242 -19.74 -18.52 -3.47
CA GLN A 242 -18.97 -19.25 -2.46
C GLN A 242 -17.46 -19.04 -2.57
N GLN A 243 -16.92 -18.84 -3.77
CA GLN A 243 -15.49 -18.61 -3.95
C GLN A 243 -15.06 -17.20 -3.61
N CYS A 244 -15.89 -16.19 -3.83
CA CYS A 244 -15.49 -14.78 -3.72
C CYS A 244 -15.97 -14.08 -2.45
N ALA A 245 -17.09 -14.51 -1.85
CA ALA A 245 -17.77 -13.77 -0.78
C ALA A 245 -16.87 -13.47 0.43
N GLY A 246 -16.00 -14.41 0.83
CA GLY A 246 -15.06 -14.23 1.94
C GLY A 246 -13.99 -13.17 1.72
N PHE A 247 -13.75 -12.74 0.47
CA PHE A 247 -12.74 -11.73 0.12
C PHE A 247 -13.33 -10.33 -0.10
N LEU A 248 -14.66 -10.22 -0.18
CA LEU A 248 -15.36 -8.97 -0.39
C LEU A 248 -15.82 -8.38 0.95
N ARG A 249 -15.61 -7.09 1.13
CA ARG A 249 -15.95 -6.36 2.36
C ARG A 249 -17.01 -5.29 2.08
N ILE A 250 -17.96 -5.17 2.99
CA ILE A 250 -18.98 -4.11 2.97
C ILE A 250 -18.89 -3.34 4.29
N PRO A 251 -18.05 -2.29 4.37
CA PRO A 251 -18.00 -1.44 5.55
C PRO A 251 -19.36 -0.76 5.77
N ARG A 252 -19.88 -0.83 7.00
CA ARG A 252 -21.18 -0.28 7.38
C ARG A 252 -22.38 -0.92 6.65
N GLY A 253 -22.26 -2.20 6.28
CA GLY A 253 -23.37 -3.01 5.79
C GLY A 253 -24.36 -3.36 6.92
N GLU A 254 -25.44 -4.02 6.54
CA GLU A 254 -26.49 -4.48 7.46
C GLU A 254 -25.95 -5.54 8.44
N ASN A 255 -25.02 -6.38 8.01
CA ASN A 255 -24.38 -7.39 8.84
C ASN A 255 -22.91 -7.01 9.08
N VAL A 256 -22.52 -6.92 10.35
CA VAL A 256 -21.13 -6.60 10.73
C VAL A 256 -20.13 -7.63 10.19
N LEU A 257 -20.55 -8.87 10.01
CA LEU A 257 -19.72 -9.95 9.47
C LEU A 257 -19.36 -9.72 7.99
N ASP A 258 -20.15 -8.96 7.25
CA ASP A 258 -19.83 -8.59 5.86
C ASP A 258 -18.59 -7.70 5.74
N ASN A 259 -18.16 -7.09 6.85
CA ASN A 259 -16.90 -6.34 6.92
C ASN A 259 -15.72 -7.16 7.47
N THR A 260 -15.84 -8.49 7.53
CA THR A 260 -14.80 -9.41 8.02
C THR A 260 -14.37 -10.40 6.94
N GLY A 261 -13.32 -11.21 7.20
CA GLY A 261 -12.92 -12.34 6.36
C GLY A 261 -13.75 -13.59 6.57
N VAL A 262 -14.68 -13.57 7.52
CA VAL A 262 -15.56 -14.71 7.79
C VAL A 262 -16.44 -14.98 6.57
N HIS A 263 -16.44 -16.24 6.13
CA HIS A 263 -17.26 -16.66 4.99
C HIS A 263 -18.75 -16.73 5.39
N PRO A 264 -19.71 -16.34 4.53
CA PRO A 264 -21.15 -16.37 4.84
C PRO A 264 -21.66 -17.72 5.35
N GLU A 265 -21.12 -18.84 4.88
CA GLU A 265 -21.44 -20.19 5.37
C GLU A 265 -21.14 -20.41 6.85
N ARG A 266 -20.39 -19.52 7.47
CA ARG A 266 -19.99 -19.59 8.89
C ARG A 266 -20.70 -18.57 9.77
N TYR A 267 -21.62 -17.78 9.22
CA TYR A 267 -22.33 -16.77 9.99
C TYR A 267 -23.17 -17.38 11.10
N GLU A 268 -23.93 -18.43 10.83
CA GLU A 268 -24.73 -19.14 11.83
C GLU A 268 -23.85 -19.64 13.00
N LEU A 269 -22.63 -20.11 12.71
CA LEU A 269 -21.69 -20.55 13.74
C LEU A 269 -21.24 -19.39 14.64
N VAL A 270 -20.95 -18.23 14.05
CA VAL A 270 -20.58 -17.01 14.81
C VAL A 270 -21.76 -16.48 15.63
N GLU A 271 -22.97 -16.52 15.08
CA GLU A 271 -24.22 -16.17 15.75
C GLU A 271 -24.47 -17.09 16.97
N GLN A 272 -24.20 -18.40 16.81
CA GLN A 272 -24.27 -19.34 17.92
C GLN A 272 -23.24 -19.01 19.00
N MET A 273 -21.98 -18.72 18.64
CA MET A 273 -20.93 -18.31 19.59
C MET A 273 -21.34 -17.04 20.38
N ALA A 274 -21.93 -16.05 19.72
CA ALA A 274 -22.44 -14.85 20.35
C ALA A 274 -23.60 -15.15 21.33
N SER A 275 -24.57 -15.98 20.88
CA SER A 275 -25.71 -16.40 21.69
C SER A 275 -25.28 -17.16 22.96
N ASP A 276 -24.34 -18.08 22.83
CA ASP A 276 -23.81 -18.87 23.97
C ASP A 276 -23.11 -17.99 25.02
N LEU A 277 -22.53 -16.87 24.59
CA LEU A 277 -21.92 -15.85 25.49
C LEU A 277 -22.92 -14.81 25.98
N GLY A 278 -24.18 -14.86 25.52
CA GLY A 278 -25.22 -13.88 25.87
C GLY A 278 -24.97 -12.47 25.34
N VAL A 279 -24.33 -12.36 24.18
CA VAL A 279 -24.01 -11.08 23.50
C VAL A 279 -24.57 -11.10 22.07
N ASP A 280 -24.68 -9.92 21.46
CA ASP A 280 -24.92 -9.83 20.02
C ASP A 280 -23.65 -10.06 19.19
N VAL A 281 -23.80 -10.32 17.91
CA VAL A 281 -22.70 -10.56 16.97
C VAL A 281 -21.82 -9.33 16.82
N GLU A 282 -22.39 -8.14 16.87
CA GLU A 282 -21.65 -6.88 16.77
C GLU A 282 -20.68 -6.72 17.95
N LYS A 283 -21.14 -7.01 19.16
CA LYS A 283 -20.30 -6.99 20.36
C LYS A 283 -19.22 -8.07 20.31
N LEU A 284 -19.56 -9.29 19.85
CA LEU A 284 -18.59 -10.36 19.68
C LEU A 284 -17.49 -9.96 18.70
N ALA A 285 -17.83 -9.30 17.58
CA ALA A 285 -16.90 -8.89 16.55
C ALA A 285 -16.10 -7.63 16.89
N THR A 286 -16.54 -6.81 17.86
CA THR A 286 -15.89 -5.53 18.20
C THR A 286 -15.16 -5.54 19.53
N ASP A 287 -15.58 -6.41 20.48
CA ASP A 287 -14.97 -6.51 21.80
C ASP A 287 -14.03 -7.72 21.92
N ARG A 288 -12.73 -7.43 21.85
CA ARG A 288 -11.68 -8.44 21.94
C ARG A 288 -11.72 -9.27 23.24
N ALA A 289 -12.11 -8.66 24.35
CA ALA A 289 -12.21 -9.36 25.63
C ALA A 289 -13.34 -10.41 25.61
N THR A 290 -14.47 -10.09 25.01
CA THR A 290 -15.59 -11.01 24.80
C THR A 290 -15.20 -12.12 23.82
N LEU A 291 -14.51 -11.79 22.73
CA LEU A 291 -14.09 -12.78 21.73
C LEU A 291 -13.16 -13.85 22.32
N HIS A 292 -12.23 -13.48 23.20
CA HIS A 292 -11.32 -14.41 23.87
C HIS A 292 -12.00 -15.36 24.90
N ARG A 293 -13.27 -15.15 25.21
CA ARG A 293 -14.06 -16.04 26.06
C ARG A 293 -14.66 -17.22 25.31
N VAL A 294 -14.55 -17.22 23.98
CA VAL A 294 -15.09 -18.32 23.14
C VAL A 294 -14.23 -19.58 23.32
N GLU A 295 -14.85 -20.65 23.82
CA GLU A 295 -14.21 -21.96 23.97
C GLU A 295 -14.32 -22.73 22.64
N LEU A 296 -13.29 -22.68 21.80
CA LEU A 296 -13.29 -23.20 20.43
C LEU A 296 -13.59 -24.71 20.36
N ASP A 297 -13.14 -25.48 21.36
CA ASP A 297 -13.36 -26.93 21.39
C ASP A 297 -14.86 -27.34 21.36
N ARG A 298 -15.75 -26.46 21.85
CA ARG A 298 -17.20 -26.69 21.83
C ARG A 298 -17.80 -26.69 20.43
N TYR A 299 -17.16 -25.96 19.51
CA TYR A 299 -17.65 -25.74 18.15
C TYR A 299 -16.93 -26.61 17.11
N ALA A 300 -15.92 -27.38 17.57
CA ALA A 300 -15.17 -28.24 16.67
C ALA A 300 -16.02 -29.43 16.21
N THR A 301 -16.16 -29.57 14.90
CA THR A 301 -16.90 -30.65 14.24
C THR A 301 -16.08 -31.30 13.14
N ARG A 302 -16.57 -32.39 12.53
CA ARG A 302 -15.95 -32.98 11.33
C ARG A 302 -15.91 -32.02 10.14
N ALA A 303 -16.85 -31.06 10.05
CA ALA A 303 -16.96 -30.09 8.98
C ALA A 303 -16.19 -28.79 9.28
N VAL A 304 -15.96 -28.48 10.55
CA VAL A 304 -15.27 -27.26 10.99
C VAL A 304 -14.26 -27.67 12.07
N GLY A 305 -13.00 -27.79 11.65
CA GLY A 305 -11.90 -28.11 12.57
C GLY A 305 -11.37 -26.89 13.35
N LEU A 306 -10.58 -27.14 14.39
CA LEU A 306 -9.94 -26.09 15.20
C LEU A 306 -9.16 -25.06 14.38
N PRO A 307 -8.42 -25.41 13.32
CA PRO A 307 -7.75 -24.40 12.49
C PRO A 307 -8.74 -23.38 11.89
N THR A 308 -9.86 -23.84 11.35
CA THR A 308 -10.91 -22.96 10.78
C THR A 308 -11.53 -22.06 11.85
N LEU A 309 -11.78 -22.60 13.05
CA LEU A 309 -12.30 -21.82 14.17
C LEU A 309 -11.29 -20.74 14.63
N THR A 310 -10.02 -21.10 14.68
CA THR A 310 -8.94 -20.14 14.98
C THR A 310 -8.87 -19.03 13.95
N ASP A 311 -8.99 -19.35 12.65
CA ASP A 311 -9.02 -18.36 11.59
C ASP A 311 -10.22 -17.41 11.70
N ILE A 312 -11.42 -17.95 12.05
CA ILE A 312 -12.60 -17.13 12.31
C ILE A 312 -12.36 -16.14 13.46
N ILE A 313 -11.77 -16.57 14.56
CA ILE A 313 -11.46 -15.69 15.69
C ILE A 313 -10.45 -14.61 15.28
N LEU A 314 -9.38 -14.99 14.55
CA LEU A 314 -8.38 -14.04 14.06
C LEU A 314 -8.98 -12.97 13.12
N GLU A 315 -9.98 -13.37 12.31
CA GLU A 315 -10.69 -12.43 11.44
C GLU A 315 -11.63 -11.51 12.23
N LEU A 316 -12.30 -12.03 13.26
CA LEU A 316 -13.16 -11.25 14.14
C LEU A 316 -12.36 -10.30 15.07
N GLU A 317 -11.11 -10.62 15.42
CA GLU A 317 -10.24 -9.71 16.17
C GLU A 317 -9.91 -8.41 15.42
N LYS A 318 -10.09 -8.41 14.09
CA LYS A 318 -9.69 -7.32 13.20
C LYS A 318 -10.81 -6.91 12.23
N PRO A 319 -12.06 -6.70 12.69
CA PRO A 319 -13.16 -6.39 11.78
C PRO A 319 -12.87 -5.13 10.99
N GLY A 320 -12.95 -5.22 9.66
CA GLY A 320 -12.69 -4.08 8.77
C GLY A 320 -11.28 -3.50 8.84
N ARG A 321 -10.35 -4.14 9.55
CA ARG A 321 -8.97 -3.67 9.63
C ARG A 321 -8.20 -4.16 8.40
N ASP A 322 -7.70 -3.21 7.66
CA ASP A 322 -6.72 -3.47 6.61
C ASP A 322 -5.46 -4.08 7.27
N PRO A 323 -5.00 -5.27 6.85
CA PRO A 323 -3.82 -5.91 7.45
C PRO A 323 -2.50 -5.20 7.09
N ARG A 324 -2.56 -4.21 6.19
CA ARG A 324 -1.40 -3.40 5.83
C ARG A 324 -1.00 -2.52 7.02
N ALA A 325 0.31 -2.34 7.25
CA ALA A 325 0.83 -1.50 8.32
C ALA A 325 0.31 -0.06 8.23
N LYS A 326 0.19 0.65 9.36
CA LYS A 326 -0.20 2.05 9.36
C LYS A 326 0.95 2.93 8.86
N ILE A 327 0.63 4.13 8.34
CA ILE A 327 1.61 5.13 7.86
C ILE A 327 2.58 5.59 8.97
N GLU A 328 2.23 5.39 10.22
CA GLU A 328 3.12 5.64 11.37
C GLU A 328 4.45 4.85 11.28
N ASP A 329 4.48 3.79 10.45
CA ASP A 329 5.68 3.00 10.12
C ASP A 329 6.46 3.58 8.90
N VAL A 330 6.10 4.75 8.38
CA VAL A 330 6.91 5.44 7.35
C VAL A 330 8.12 6.05 8.05
N VAL A 331 9.31 5.70 7.55
CA VAL A 331 10.57 6.23 8.07
C VAL A 331 10.54 7.75 7.96
N VAL A 332 10.47 8.44 9.07
CA VAL A 332 10.82 9.84 9.15
C VAL A 332 12.35 9.86 9.19
N HIS A 333 12.99 10.08 8.03
CA HIS A 333 14.42 10.29 8.01
C HIS A 333 14.74 11.55 8.79
N ASP A 334 15.86 11.50 9.51
CA ASP A 334 16.36 12.68 10.23
C ASP A 334 16.78 13.75 9.21
N ASP A 335 16.04 14.85 9.15
CA ASP A 335 16.27 15.96 8.22
C ASP A 335 17.68 16.58 8.37
N SER A 336 18.40 16.27 9.44
CA SER A 336 19.77 16.72 9.69
C SER A 336 20.80 15.95 8.88
N VAL A 337 20.46 14.76 8.33
CA VAL A 337 21.39 13.88 7.58
C VAL A 337 20.99 13.84 6.12
N ARG A 338 21.71 14.55 5.28
CA ARG A 338 21.43 14.67 3.83
C ARG A 338 22.51 14.03 2.95
N THR A 339 23.71 13.91 3.48
CA THR A 339 24.88 13.38 2.76
C THR A 339 25.71 12.48 3.67
N ILE A 340 26.56 11.63 3.07
CA ILE A 340 27.51 10.81 3.83
C ILE A 340 28.44 11.63 4.75
N ALA A 341 28.66 12.90 4.41
CA ALA A 341 29.50 13.80 5.20
C ALA A 341 28.83 14.28 6.50
N ASP A 342 27.50 14.21 6.59
CA ASP A 342 26.73 14.60 7.77
C ASP A 342 26.69 13.47 8.82
N LEU A 343 27.15 12.27 8.44
CA LEU A 343 27.17 11.12 9.34
C LEU A 343 28.34 11.21 10.33
N HIS A 344 28.07 10.79 11.57
CA HIS A 344 29.08 10.69 12.62
C HIS A 344 29.11 9.28 13.22
N LEU A 345 30.29 8.82 13.62
CA LEU A 345 30.46 7.53 14.33
C LEU A 345 29.59 7.51 15.59
N GLY A 346 28.84 6.44 15.76
CA GLY A 346 27.95 6.28 16.88
C GLY A 346 26.57 6.93 16.75
N MET A 347 26.29 7.65 15.64
CA MET A 347 24.99 8.24 15.37
C MET A 347 23.93 7.13 15.21
N THR A 348 22.76 7.32 15.82
CA THR A 348 21.63 6.38 15.70
C THR A 348 20.62 6.97 14.72
N LEU A 349 20.20 6.15 13.77
CA LEU A 349 19.29 6.52 12.68
C LEU A 349 18.23 5.46 12.51
N SER A 350 17.05 5.87 12.05
CA SER A 350 16.07 4.92 11.52
C SER A 350 16.32 4.71 10.05
N GLY A 351 16.31 3.47 9.60
CA GLY A 351 16.50 3.14 8.19
C GLY A 351 15.60 2.02 7.75
N LYS A 352 15.38 1.92 6.43
CA LYS A 352 14.55 0.90 5.81
C LYS A 352 15.43 -0.17 5.17
N VAL A 353 15.18 -1.43 5.50
CA VAL A 353 15.86 -2.57 4.87
C VAL A 353 15.53 -2.62 3.38
N ASN A 354 16.53 -2.38 2.54
CA ASN A 354 16.40 -2.31 1.09
C ASN A 354 16.70 -3.64 0.40
N ASN A 355 17.75 -4.34 0.90
CA ASN A 355 18.14 -5.63 0.33
C ASN A 355 18.79 -6.52 1.40
N ILE A 356 18.61 -7.84 1.27
CA ILE A 356 19.21 -8.87 2.14
C ILE A 356 20.08 -9.78 1.29
N THR A 357 21.33 -9.92 1.70
CA THR A 357 22.34 -10.78 1.08
C THR A 357 22.84 -11.83 2.06
N GLY A 358 23.59 -12.83 1.58
CA GLY A 358 24.18 -13.85 2.46
C GLY A 358 25.19 -13.31 3.48
N PHE A 359 25.78 -12.15 3.26
CA PHE A 359 26.79 -11.54 4.13
C PHE A 359 26.26 -10.36 4.97
N GLY A 360 25.04 -9.87 4.71
CA GLY A 360 24.47 -8.76 5.45
C GLY A 360 23.26 -8.11 4.80
N VAL A 361 22.86 -6.98 5.35
CA VAL A 361 21.62 -6.25 5.01
C VAL A 361 21.97 -4.83 4.59
N PHE A 362 21.45 -4.41 3.45
CA PHE A 362 21.52 -3.03 3.00
C PHE A 362 20.33 -2.25 3.51
N VAL A 363 20.60 -1.12 4.14
CA VAL A 363 19.60 -0.25 4.76
C VAL A 363 19.67 1.13 4.14
N ASP A 364 18.54 1.62 3.69
CA ASP A 364 18.34 2.98 3.26
C ASP A 364 18.15 3.86 4.52
N ILE A 365 19.06 4.79 4.73
CA ILE A 365 19.07 5.71 5.87
C ILE A 365 18.74 7.16 5.45
N GLY A 366 18.12 7.33 4.26
CA GLY A 366 17.67 8.64 3.76
C GLY A 366 18.69 9.42 2.94
N ILE A 367 19.87 8.87 2.67
CA ILE A 367 20.89 9.47 1.82
C ILE A 367 21.11 8.66 0.54
N LYS A 368 21.93 9.14 -0.37
CA LYS A 368 22.17 8.48 -1.66
C LYS A 368 22.77 7.08 -1.51
N GLU A 369 23.63 6.91 -0.53
CA GLU A 369 24.36 5.67 -0.25
C GLU A 369 23.61 4.83 0.77
N ASN A 370 23.43 3.52 0.47
CA ASN A 370 22.86 2.59 1.44
C ASN A 370 23.93 2.19 2.48
N GLY A 371 23.53 2.12 3.73
CA GLY A 371 24.35 1.55 4.79
C GLY A 371 24.32 0.01 4.74
N LEU A 372 25.41 -0.64 5.11
CA LEU A 372 25.54 -2.09 5.22
C LEU A 372 25.60 -2.53 6.68
N ILE A 373 24.70 -3.40 7.09
CA ILE A 373 24.79 -4.15 8.35
C ILE A 373 25.34 -5.54 8.01
N HIS A 374 26.56 -5.82 8.42
CA HIS A 374 27.11 -7.18 8.29
C HIS A 374 26.29 -8.18 9.13
N ILE A 375 26.16 -9.43 8.71
CA ILE A 375 25.34 -10.45 9.39
C ILE A 375 25.69 -10.57 10.88
N SER A 376 26.96 -10.43 11.25
CA SER A 376 27.43 -10.46 12.63
C SER A 376 26.99 -9.22 13.45
N GLN A 377 26.44 -8.18 12.83
CA GLN A 377 26.02 -6.93 13.47
C GLN A 377 24.49 -6.78 13.54
N LEU A 378 23.73 -7.78 13.07
CA LEU A 378 22.27 -7.79 13.08
C LEU A 378 21.67 -8.15 14.43
N SER A 379 22.32 -8.99 15.21
CA SER A 379 21.80 -9.49 16.49
C SER A 379 22.95 -9.80 17.46
N ASP A 380 22.67 -9.68 18.76
CA ASP A 380 23.58 -10.12 19.81
C ASP A 380 23.67 -11.65 19.90
N LYS A 381 22.63 -12.35 19.40
CA LYS A 381 22.61 -13.82 19.30
C LYS A 381 23.19 -14.27 17.97
N PHE A 382 23.81 -15.46 17.99
CA PHE A 382 24.28 -16.09 16.74
C PHE A 382 23.08 -16.38 15.84
N ILE A 383 23.14 -15.93 14.56
CA ILE A 383 22.13 -16.14 13.53
C ILE A 383 22.77 -16.83 12.32
N THR A 384 22.03 -17.70 11.68
CA THR A 384 22.46 -18.41 10.46
C THR A 384 22.05 -17.67 9.17
N SER A 385 20.97 -16.90 9.25
CA SER A 385 20.47 -16.10 8.12
C SER A 385 20.02 -14.73 8.60
N ALA A 386 20.30 -13.70 7.81
CA ALA A 386 19.80 -12.35 8.06
C ALA A 386 18.27 -12.28 8.02
N THR A 387 17.60 -13.17 7.28
CA THR A 387 16.14 -13.28 7.19
C THR A 387 15.46 -13.75 8.49
N ASP A 388 16.24 -14.32 9.43
CA ASP A 388 15.74 -14.73 10.75
C ASP A 388 15.50 -13.53 11.66
N VAL A 389 16.13 -12.38 11.37
CA VAL A 389 16.10 -11.17 12.21
C VAL A 389 15.35 -10.03 11.53
N VAL A 390 15.56 -9.83 10.23
CA VAL A 390 14.99 -8.69 9.50
C VAL A 390 14.34 -9.13 8.19
N ARG A 391 13.45 -8.28 7.70
CA ARG A 391 12.75 -8.48 6.41
C ARG A 391 12.96 -7.27 5.50
N ILE A 392 12.93 -7.48 4.19
CA ILE A 392 12.97 -6.38 3.22
C ILE A 392 11.81 -5.42 3.48
N GLY A 393 12.10 -4.11 3.50
CA GLY A 393 11.14 -3.04 3.77
C GLY A 393 10.84 -2.82 5.26
N GLN A 394 11.42 -3.60 6.17
CA GLN A 394 11.30 -3.36 7.61
C GLN A 394 12.07 -2.11 7.99
N ILE A 395 11.49 -1.30 8.87
CA ILE A 395 12.17 -0.20 9.53
C ILE A 395 12.99 -0.77 10.68
N VAL A 396 14.24 -0.37 10.75
CA VAL A 396 15.19 -0.79 11.78
C VAL A 396 15.93 0.42 12.33
N ASN A 397 16.18 0.44 13.61
CA ASN A 397 17.07 1.43 14.21
C ASN A 397 18.50 0.92 14.10
N VAL A 398 19.38 1.77 13.58
CA VAL A 398 20.77 1.41 13.31
C VAL A 398 21.71 2.44 13.88
N LYS A 399 22.92 2.02 14.22
CA LYS A 399 23.98 2.88 14.70
C LYS A 399 25.15 2.83 13.72
N VAL A 400 25.72 4.00 13.40
CA VAL A 400 26.86 4.12 12.49
C VAL A 400 28.13 3.59 13.18
N LEU A 401 28.75 2.58 12.56
CA LEU A 401 30.01 1.97 13.03
C LEU A 401 31.24 2.56 12.36
N ASP A 402 31.15 2.76 11.04
CA ASP A 402 32.26 3.23 10.21
C ASP A 402 31.77 3.95 8.97
N ILE A 403 32.54 4.92 8.48
CA ILE A 403 32.19 5.73 7.31
C ILE A 403 33.42 5.87 6.40
N ASP A 404 33.37 5.31 5.22
CA ASP A 404 34.39 5.46 4.17
C ASP A 404 33.85 6.41 3.08
N ILE A 405 34.03 7.72 3.29
CA ILE A 405 33.54 8.76 2.37
C ILE A 405 34.09 8.58 0.95
N PRO A 406 35.42 8.32 0.72
CA PRO A 406 35.97 8.15 -0.62
C PRO A 406 35.32 7.01 -1.41
N ARG A 407 34.88 5.94 -0.72
CA ARG A 407 34.28 4.75 -1.35
C ARG A 407 32.75 4.75 -1.25
N GLY A 408 32.14 5.75 -0.60
CA GLY A 408 30.69 5.80 -0.38
C GLY A 408 30.17 4.60 0.44
N ARG A 409 30.94 4.13 1.42
CA ARG A 409 30.56 2.96 2.23
C ARG A 409 30.26 3.36 3.67
N ILE A 410 29.14 2.83 4.19
CA ILE A 410 28.69 3.09 5.55
C ILE A 410 28.45 1.75 6.22
N ALA A 411 29.15 1.48 7.30
CA ALA A 411 28.95 0.29 8.13
C ALA A 411 28.00 0.62 9.27
N LEU A 412 26.97 -0.21 9.45
CA LEU A 412 25.93 -0.04 10.44
C LEU A 412 25.84 -1.25 11.38
N THR A 413 25.24 -1.06 12.55
CA THR A 413 24.91 -2.13 13.50
C THR A 413 23.52 -1.94 14.08
N MET A 414 22.84 -3.04 14.37
CA MET A 414 21.62 -3.08 15.18
C MET A 414 21.92 -3.47 16.64
N LYS A 415 23.15 -3.89 16.95
CA LYS A 415 23.56 -4.28 18.31
C LYS A 415 23.55 -3.10 19.26
N GLY A 416 22.91 -3.30 20.42
CA GLY A 416 22.81 -2.27 21.44
C GLY A 416 21.94 -1.08 21.06
N VAL A 417 21.09 -1.22 20.04
CA VAL A 417 20.11 -0.19 19.63
C VAL A 417 18.71 -0.75 19.89
N PRO A 418 17.82 -0.05 20.61
CA PRO A 418 16.42 -0.43 20.79
C PRO A 418 15.72 -0.47 19.42
N GLN A 419 14.98 -1.57 19.14
CA GLN A 419 14.23 -1.77 17.92
C GLN A 419 12.75 -1.41 18.08
#